data_8df15e78385886e98e8692e09b7a05a7
#
_entry.id   8df15e78385886e98e8692e09b7a05a7
#
_cell.length_a   1.000
_cell.length_b   1.000
_cell.length_c   1.000
_cell.angle_alpha   90.00
_cell.angle_beta   90.00
_cell.angle_gamma   90.00
#
_symmetry.space_group_name_H-M   'P 1'
#
loop_
_entity.id
_entity.type
_entity.pdbx_description
1 polymer ?
#
loop_
_entity_poly.entity_id
_entity_poly.type
_entity_poly.pdbx_seq_one_letter_code
_entity_poly.pdbx_strand_id
1 'polypeptide(L)'
;MQKVSSVLIWAGIVLLVLVWVPLLAIRRLFDRDPTLYKTGYLFRKLGLTITKINPNWTIELENYEHIDHRKPFIMVSNHLSNADIPVISNLPWEMKWIAKKELFDMPVLGWLLKFAGDIPVDRSSTGKRAAIFQRCKYYLDRNVSVIFFPEGTRSRTGKLNKFAIGAFDLAIKEKIPVLPIVLDGTQKCLPKKSWIYDRDVFVKLKVLDPVPTDQYDKDQSYELMNNVRQMIAEQLSEWRGQPLSEVDSLHS
;
A
#
# COMPACT_ATOMS: atom_id res chain seq x y z
N MET A 1 -29.25 -1.90 -13.30
CA MET A 1 -28.99 -1.46 -11.90
C MET A 1 -27.50 -1.32 -11.60
N GLN A 2 -26.63 -2.35 -11.80
CA GLN A 2 -25.20 -2.28 -11.48
C GLN A 2 -24.42 -1.20 -12.24
N LYS A 3 -24.70 -1.01 -13.55
CA LYS A 3 -24.08 0.07 -14.35
C LYS A 3 -24.43 1.47 -13.83
N VAL A 4 -25.69 1.69 -13.42
CA VAL A 4 -26.13 2.98 -12.87
C VAL A 4 -25.42 3.25 -11.53
N SER A 5 -25.36 2.25 -10.63
CA SER A 5 -24.63 2.36 -9.37
C SER A 5 -23.15 2.70 -9.63
N SER A 6 -22.51 2.05 -10.59
CA SER A 6 -21.11 2.33 -10.93
C SER A 6 -20.90 3.74 -11.46
N VAL A 7 -21.83 4.27 -12.29
CA VAL A 7 -21.78 5.66 -12.75
C VAL A 7 -21.86 6.63 -11.57
N LEU A 8 -22.78 6.40 -10.62
CA LEU A 8 -22.92 7.24 -9.44
C LEU A 8 -21.68 7.21 -8.54
N ILE A 9 -21.07 6.02 -8.36
CA ILE A 9 -19.83 5.87 -7.59
C ILE A 9 -18.70 6.65 -8.28
N TRP A 10 -18.54 6.51 -9.61
CA TRP A 10 -17.53 7.26 -10.35
C TRP A 10 -17.76 8.77 -10.29
N ALA A 11 -19.01 9.23 -10.42
CA ALA A 11 -19.35 10.64 -10.25
C ALA A 11 -18.99 11.16 -8.85
N GLY A 12 -19.28 10.37 -7.82
CA GLY A 12 -18.87 10.67 -6.44
C GLY A 12 -17.35 10.73 -6.26
N ILE A 13 -16.59 9.81 -6.85
CA ILE A 13 -15.12 9.83 -6.82
C ILE A 13 -14.58 11.07 -7.53
N VAL A 14 -15.11 11.43 -8.70
CA VAL A 14 -14.70 12.63 -9.42
C VAL A 14 -14.96 13.87 -8.59
N LEU A 15 -16.15 13.99 -7.99
CA LEU A 15 -16.48 15.11 -7.11
C LEU A 15 -15.54 15.20 -5.90
N LEU A 16 -15.24 14.06 -5.26
CA LEU A 16 -14.26 14.02 -4.17
C LEU A 16 -12.89 14.52 -4.62
N VAL A 17 -12.41 14.06 -5.78
CA VAL A 17 -11.10 14.48 -6.31
C VAL A 17 -11.10 15.97 -6.59
N LEU A 18 -12.18 16.53 -7.17
CA LEU A 18 -12.32 17.97 -7.43
C LEU A 18 -12.24 18.80 -6.15
N VAL A 19 -12.78 18.29 -5.03
CA VAL A 19 -12.68 18.96 -3.72
C VAL A 19 -11.30 18.75 -3.10
N TRP A 20 -10.73 17.54 -3.19
CA TRP A 20 -9.48 17.20 -2.52
C TRP A 20 -8.24 17.83 -3.16
N VAL A 21 -8.22 18.02 -4.48
CA VAL A 21 -7.08 18.66 -5.16
C VAL A 21 -6.81 20.07 -4.64
N PRO A 22 -7.78 21.01 -4.63
CA PRO A 22 -7.52 22.33 -4.07
C PRO A 22 -7.26 22.29 -2.56
N LEU A 23 -7.94 21.42 -1.81
CA LEU A 23 -7.73 21.27 -0.38
C LEU A 23 -6.28 20.83 -0.07
N LEU A 24 -5.76 19.85 -0.81
CA LEU A 24 -4.38 19.39 -0.67
C LEU A 24 -3.38 20.46 -1.14
N ALA A 25 -3.67 21.18 -2.22
CA ALA A 25 -2.82 22.27 -2.69
C ALA A 25 -2.71 23.37 -1.63
N ILE A 26 -3.85 23.81 -1.07
CA ILE A 26 -3.88 24.80 0.02
C ILE A 26 -3.11 24.27 1.24
N ARG A 27 -3.43 23.04 1.66
CA ARG A 27 -2.74 22.42 2.80
C ARG A 27 -1.22 22.36 2.58
N ARG A 28 -0.78 22.00 1.37
CA ARG A 28 0.63 21.91 0.97
C ARG A 28 1.35 23.26 1.05
N LEU A 29 0.71 24.37 0.72
CA LEU A 29 1.28 25.71 0.81
C LEU A 29 1.63 26.12 2.24
N PHE A 30 0.84 25.63 3.22
CA PHE A 30 1.03 25.94 4.64
C PHE A 30 1.73 24.82 5.42
N ASP A 31 2.07 23.70 4.77
CA ASP A 31 2.75 22.59 5.43
C ASP A 31 4.25 22.85 5.51
N ARG A 32 4.71 23.20 6.72
CA ARG A 32 6.12 23.41 7.03
C ARG A 32 6.86 22.15 7.45
N ASP A 33 6.14 21.03 7.61
CA ASP A 33 6.74 19.75 7.94
C ASP A 33 7.53 19.22 6.74
N PRO A 34 8.84 19.01 6.85
CA PRO A 34 9.66 18.51 5.75
C PRO A 34 9.27 17.12 5.28
N THR A 35 8.54 16.35 6.11
CA THR A 35 8.00 15.05 5.74
C THR A 35 6.64 15.12 5.07
N LEU A 36 5.98 16.29 5.14
CA LEU A 36 4.60 16.48 4.65
C LEU A 36 3.61 15.49 5.30
N TYR A 37 3.83 15.16 6.58
CA TYR A 37 3.01 14.18 7.29
C TYR A 37 1.52 14.51 7.20
N LYS A 38 1.16 15.73 7.58
CA LYS A 38 -0.26 16.16 7.63
C LYS A 38 -0.89 16.22 6.23
N THR A 39 -0.13 16.66 5.23
CA THR A 39 -0.60 16.70 3.83
C THR A 39 -0.75 15.28 3.27
N GLY A 40 0.21 14.40 3.52
CA GLY A 40 0.12 13.00 3.14
C GLY A 40 -1.06 12.30 3.82
N TYR A 41 -1.23 12.49 5.13
CA TYR A 41 -2.36 11.92 5.86
C TYR A 41 -3.73 12.41 5.32
N LEU A 42 -3.83 13.69 4.93
CA LEU A 42 -5.03 14.20 4.26
C LEU A 42 -5.27 13.49 2.92
N PHE A 43 -4.20 13.18 2.18
CA PHE A 43 -4.33 12.38 0.96
C PHE A 43 -4.79 10.94 1.24
N ARG A 44 -4.29 10.29 2.33
CA ARG A 44 -4.81 8.96 2.74
C ARG A 44 -6.32 9.04 3.07
N LYS A 45 -6.79 10.13 3.67
CA LYS A 45 -8.23 10.35 3.93
C LYS A 45 -9.06 10.39 2.64
N LEU A 46 -8.52 10.81 1.50
CA LEU A 46 -9.22 10.66 0.22
C LEU A 46 -9.44 9.18 -0.11
N GLY A 47 -8.40 8.34 0.03
CA GLY A 47 -8.53 6.89 -0.17
C GLY A 47 -9.59 6.27 0.74
N LEU A 48 -9.54 6.57 2.04
CA LEU A 48 -10.55 6.16 3.01
C LEU A 48 -11.97 6.62 2.58
N THR A 49 -12.13 7.86 2.14
CA THR A 49 -13.44 8.38 1.74
C THR A 49 -13.96 7.69 0.48
N ILE A 50 -13.09 7.38 -0.47
CA ILE A 50 -13.44 6.59 -1.67
C ILE A 50 -13.99 5.21 -1.27
N THR A 51 -13.40 4.54 -0.27
CA THR A 51 -13.94 3.26 0.21
C THR A 51 -15.31 3.41 0.85
N LYS A 52 -15.55 4.50 1.59
CA LYS A 52 -16.80 4.75 2.31
C LYS A 52 -17.98 5.15 1.42
N ILE A 53 -17.73 5.83 0.30
CA ILE A 53 -18.80 6.23 -0.64
C ILE A 53 -19.25 5.07 -1.53
N ASN A 54 -18.52 3.96 -1.57
CA ASN A 54 -18.91 2.79 -2.32
C ASN A 54 -19.68 1.82 -1.43
N PRO A 55 -21.02 1.77 -1.54
CA PRO A 55 -21.86 0.94 -0.68
C PRO A 55 -21.70 -0.57 -0.95
N ASN A 56 -21.03 -0.93 -2.04
CA ASN A 56 -20.80 -2.32 -2.40
C ASN A 56 -19.57 -2.94 -1.71
N TRP A 57 -18.80 -2.15 -0.96
CA TRP A 57 -17.58 -2.63 -0.30
C TRP A 57 -17.75 -2.68 1.21
N THR A 58 -17.62 -3.85 1.77
CA THR A 58 -17.47 -4.04 3.22
C THR A 58 -16.01 -4.31 3.51
N ILE A 59 -15.38 -3.43 4.29
CA ILE A 59 -13.95 -3.53 4.62
C ILE A 59 -13.82 -3.88 6.09
N GLU A 60 -13.18 -5.00 6.37
CA GLU A 60 -12.79 -5.43 7.71
C GLU A 60 -11.30 -5.12 7.92
N LEU A 61 -11.01 -4.42 9.02
CA LEU A 61 -9.66 -4.10 9.45
C LEU A 61 -9.34 -4.86 10.72
N GLU A 62 -8.24 -5.62 10.71
CA GLU A 62 -7.86 -6.46 11.83
C GLU A 62 -6.46 -6.07 12.36
N ASN A 63 -6.29 -6.13 13.66
CA ASN A 63 -5.00 -6.17 14.35
C ASN A 63 -4.09 -4.96 14.11
N TYR A 64 -4.66 -3.76 13.92
CA TYR A 64 -3.88 -2.54 13.69
C TYR A 64 -3.76 -1.64 14.93
N GLU A 65 -4.60 -1.82 15.94
CA GLU A 65 -4.74 -0.93 17.09
C GLU A 65 -3.54 -0.98 18.02
N HIS A 66 -2.84 -2.12 18.10
CA HIS A 66 -1.66 -2.30 18.94
C HIS A 66 -0.37 -1.76 18.33
N ILE A 67 -0.40 -1.33 17.08
CA ILE A 67 0.77 -0.82 16.37
C ILE A 67 1.09 0.60 16.82
N ASP A 68 2.27 0.80 17.41
CA ASP A 68 2.77 2.14 17.72
C ASP A 68 3.24 2.84 16.43
N HIS A 69 2.31 3.46 15.73
CA HIS A 69 2.56 4.17 14.47
C HIS A 69 3.40 5.45 14.60
N ARG A 70 3.83 5.83 15.81
CA ARG A 70 4.83 6.89 16.04
C ARG A 70 6.25 6.40 15.75
N LYS A 71 6.44 5.08 15.67
CA LYS A 71 7.68 4.43 15.22
C LYS A 71 7.61 4.19 13.73
N PRO A 72 8.74 4.30 13.01
CA PRO A 72 8.77 4.03 11.60
C PRO A 72 8.79 2.54 11.30
N PHE A 73 8.12 2.14 10.22
CA PHE A 73 8.13 0.78 9.70
C PHE A 73 8.44 0.78 8.22
N ILE A 74 9.09 -0.28 7.76
CA ILE A 74 9.06 -0.67 6.37
C ILE A 74 7.85 -1.59 6.20
N MET A 75 6.75 -1.00 5.72
CA MET A 75 5.50 -1.71 5.52
C MET A 75 5.57 -2.47 4.20
N VAL A 76 5.11 -3.70 4.18
CA VAL A 76 5.03 -4.53 2.97
C VAL A 76 3.65 -5.16 2.86
N SER A 77 3.09 -5.18 1.66
CA SER A 77 1.78 -5.79 1.42
C SER A 77 1.78 -6.61 0.12
N ASN A 78 0.97 -7.65 0.07
CA ASN A 78 0.62 -8.28 -1.19
C ASN A 78 -0.19 -7.32 -2.07
N HIS A 79 -0.21 -7.54 -3.38
CA HIS A 79 -0.80 -6.61 -4.35
C HIS A 79 -1.77 -7.31 -5.30
N LEU A 80 -3.06 -7.07 -5.12
CA LEU A 80 -4.13 -7.71 -5.87
C LEU A 80 -4.83 -6.77 -6.86
N SER A 81 -4.99 -5.48 -6.46
CA SER A 81 -5.82 -4.53 -7.19
C SER A 81 -5.33 -3.09 -7.02
N ASN A 82 -5.83 -2.18 -7.85
CA ASN A 82 -5.70 -0.73 -7.58
C ASN A 82 -6.51 -0.32 -6.35
N ALA A 83 -7.50 -1.12 -5.94
CA ALA A 83 -8.28 -0.90 -4.73
C ALA A 83 -7.47 -1.12 -3.44
N ASP A 84 -6.29 -1.78 -3.51
CA ASP A 84 -5.39 -1.93 -2.36
C ASP A 84 -5.01 -0.58 -1.75
N ILE A 85 -4.79 0.43 -2.61
CA ILE A 85 -4.37 1.77 -2.18
C ILE A 85 -5.43 2.43 -1.27
N PRO A 86 -6.70 2.63 -1.72
CA PRO A 86 -7.72 3.19 -0.86
C PRO A 86 -8.06 2.30 0.34
N VAL A 87 -7.93 0.98 0.24
CA VAL A 87 -8.17 0.06 1.36
C VAL A 87 -7.10 0.22 2.44
N ILE A 88 -5.81 0.21 2.10
CA ILE A 88 -4.72 0.46 3.07
C ILE A 88 -4.81 1.86 3.66
N SER A 89 -5.34 2.83 2.91
CA SER A 89 -5.57 4.19 3.40
C SER A 89 -6.63 4.30 4.52
N ASN A 90 -7.30 3.19 4.89
CA ASN A 90 -8.13 3.13 6.09
C ASN A 90 -7.32 2.99 7.38
N LEU A 91 -6.04 2.64 7.30
CA LEU A 91 -5.16 2.67 8.47
C LEU A 91 -5.02 4.10 9.01
N PRO A 92 -5.04 4.30 10.35
CA PRO A 92 -5.17 5.62 10.96
C PRO A 92 -3.85 6.41 11.04
N TRP A 93 -2.87 6.12 10.16
CA TRP A 93 -1.57 6.81 10.13
C TRP A 93 -1.07 7.12 8.71
N GLU A 94 -0.09 8.02 8.64
CA GLU A 94 0.57 8.37 7.39
C GLU A 94 1.69 7.38 7.07
N MET A 95 1.83 7.08 5.78
CA MET A 95 2.91 6.30 5.20
C MET A 95 3.24 6.83 3.82
N LYS A 96 4.51 6.79 3.40
CA LYS A 96 4.91 7.19 2.06
C LYS A 96 4.86 6.02 1.10
N TRP A 97 4.09 6.17 0.05
CA TRP A 97 3.95 5.17 -1.01
C TRP A 97 5.15 5.21 -1.95
N ILE A 98 5.65 4.03 -2.27
CA ILE A 98 6.63 3.86 -3.34
C ILE A 98 5.86 3.45 -4.58
N ALA A 99 5.69 4.39 -5.49
CA ALA A 99 4.84 4.23 -6.65
C ALA A 99 5.62 4.43 -7.95
N LYS A 100 5.12 3.82 -9.03
CA LYS A 100 5.70 3.90 -10.37
C LYS A 100 5.84 5.34 -10.82
N LYS A 101 7.00 5.73 -11.38
CA LYS A 101 7.29 7.09 -11.82
C LYS A 101 6.22 7.64 -12.78
N GLU A 102 5.73 6.81 -13.68
CA GLU A 102 4.74 7.20 -14.67
C GLU A 102 3.41 7.67 -14.05
N LEU A 103 3.10 7.22 -12.81
CA LEU A 103 1.92 7.71 -12.08
C LEU A 103 2.08 9.17 -11.64
N PHE A 104 3.31 9.62 -11.41
CA PHE A 104 3.60 11.02 -11.07
C PHE A 104 3.51 11.98 -12.26
N ASP A 105 3.50 11.45 -13.48
CA ASP A 105 3.36 12.21 -14.71
C ASP A 105 1.88 12.28 -15.17
N MET A 106 0.99 11.50 -14.53
CA MET A 106 -0.44 11.54 -14.81
C MET A 106 -1.07 12.84 -14.27
N PRO A 107 -1.97 13.47 -15.07
CA PRO A 107 -2.76 14.60 -14.56
C PRO A 107 -3.52 14.22 -13.31
N VAL A 108 -3.69 15.17 -12.39
CA VAL A 108 -4.42 15.03 -11.12
C VAL A 108 -3.74 14.04 -10.16
N LEU A 109 -3.65 12.75 -10.50
CA LEU A 109 -3.03 11.75 -9.63
C LEU A 109 -1.58 12.08 -9.31
N GLY A 110 -0.80 12.49 -10.33
CA GLY A 110 0.58 12.88 -10.14
C GLY A 110 0.75 14.12 -9.25
N TRP A 111 -0.19 15.06 -9.31
CA TRP A 111 -0.20 16.21 -8.38
C TRP A 111 -0.46 15.76 -6.94
N LEU A 112 -1.45 14.89 -6.74
CA LEU A 112 -1.79 14.36 -5.41
C LEU A 112 -0.60 13.60 -4.79
N LEU A 113 0.06 12.73 -5.56
CA LEU A 113 1.25 11.99 -5.11
C LEU A 113 2.41 12.95 -4.75
N LYS A 114 2.66 13.97 -5.58
CA LYS A 114 3.70 14.97 -5.33
C LYS A 114 3.38 15.82 -4.09
N PHE A 115 2.14 16.25 -3.91
CA PHE A 115 1.71 17.01 -2.72
C PHE A 115 1.85 16.17 -1.45
N ALA A 116 1.54 14.88 -1.50
CA ALA A 116 1.69 13.97 -0.38
C ALA A 116 3.16 13.61 -0.06
N GLY A 117 4.10 13.90 -0.97
CA GLY A 117 5.51 13.54 -0.82
C GLY A 117 5.79 12.06 -1.03
N ASP A 118 4.94 11.37 -1.78
CA ASP A 118 5.15 9.97 -2.15
C ASP A 118 6.42 9.80 -3.02
N ILE A 119 6.96 8.59 -3.10
CA ILE A 119 8.29 8.31 -3.64
C ILE A 119 8.16 7.69 -5.04
N PRO A 120 8.60 8.37 -6.11
CA PRO A 120 8.62 7.78 -7.45
C PRO A 120 9.72 6.73 -7.58
N VAL A 121 9.38 5.58 -8.17
CA VAL A 121 10.34 4.53 -8.53
C VAL A 121 10.37 4.34 -10.04
N ASP A 122 11.57 4.49 -10.60
CA ASP A 122 11.87 4.12 -11.97
C ASP A 122 12.49 2.71 -11.96
N ARG A 123 11.73 1.74 -12.45
CA ARG A 123 12.14 0.32 -12.44
C ARG A 123 13.07 -0.04 -13.61
N SER A 124 13.20 0.84 -14.59
CA SER A 124 14.03 0.60 -15.78
C SER A 124 15.53 0.82 -15.54
N SER A 125 15.91 1.42 -14.41
CA SER A 125 17.28 1.85 -14.14
C SER A 125 17.77 1.29 -12.80
N THR A 126 18.71 0.34 -12.87
CA THR A 126 19.39 -0.26 -11.71
C THR A 126 20.19 0.76 -10.90
N GLY A 127 20.71 1.83 -11.54
CA GLY A 127 21.49 2.89 -10.87
C GLY A 127 20.68 3.80 -9.94
N LYS A 128 19.35 3.81 -10.02
CA LYS A 128 18.48 4.69 -9.21
C LYS A 128 18.05 4.09 -7.87
N ARG A 129 18.40 2.84 -7.59
CA ARG A 129 18.03 2.15 -6.33
C ARG A 129 18.55 2.90 -5.10
N ALA A 130 19.79 3.39 -5.15
CA ALA A 130 20.39 4.15 -4.07
C ALA A 130 19.62 5.43 -3.75
N ALA A 131 19.17 6.17 -4.78
CA ALA A 131 18.37 7.39 -4.59
C ALA A 131 17.00 7.11 -3.95
N ILE A 132 16.35 5.99 -4.31
CA ILE A 132 15.10 5.55 -3.69
C ILE A 132 15.35 5.23 -2.22
N PHE A 133 16.40 4.49 -1.90
CA PHE A 133 16.75 4.14 -0.52
C PHE A 133 17.07 5.37 0.32
N GLN A 134 17.82 6.35 -0.22
CA GLN A 134 18.05 7.62 0.46
C GLN A 134 16.74 8.37 0.75
N ARG A 135 15.79 8.35 -0.21
CA ARG A 135 14.50 8.98 -0.01
C ARG A 135 13.65 8.26 1.05
N CYS A 136 13.67 6.93 1.06
CA CYS A 136 13.03 6.14 2.10
C CYS A 136 13.66 6.43 3.47
N LYS A 137 14.99 6.38 3.56
CA LYS A 137 15.72 6.70 4.78
C LYS A 137 15.38 8.08 5.33
N TYR A 138 15.27 9.08 4.46
CA TYR A 138 14.89 10.44 4.85
C TYR A 138 13.57 10.48 5.63
N TYR A 139 12.57 9.68 5.23
CA TYR A 139 11.29 9.58 5.93
C TYR A 139 11.38 8.72 7.19
N LEU A 140 12.06 7.58 7.12
CA LEU A 140 12.23 6.67 8.26
C LEU A 140 12.95 7.35 9.43
N ASP A 141 14.02 8.12 9.17
CA ASP A 141 14.75 8.91 10.17
C ASP A 141 13.87 9.99 10.85
N ARG A 142 12.70 10.28 10.26
CA ARG A 142 11.72 11.26 10.78
C ARG A 142 10.42 10.60 11.26
N ASN A 143 10.51 9.32 11.60
CA ASN A 143 9.38 8.52 12.10
C ASN A 143 8.18 8.45 11.16
N VAL A 144 8.42 8.49 9.85
CA VAL A 144 7.39 8.27 8.84
C VAL A 144 7.65 6.97 8.13
N SER A 145 6.70 6.05 8.19
CA SER A 145 6.76 4.74 7.54
C SER A 145 6.77 4.87 6.01
N VAL A 146 7.34 3.87 5.36
CA VAL A 146 7.29 3.72 3.90
C VAL A 146 6.64 2.39 3.56
N ILE A 147 5.85 2.34 2.48
CA ILE A 147 5.15 1.12 2.07
C ILE A 147 5.56 0.65 0.70
N PHE A 148 5.79 -0.65 0.60
CA PHE A 148 6.17 -1.36 -0.61
C PHE A 148 5.12 -2.41 -0.97
N PHE A 149 4.93 -2.61 -2.26
CA PHE A 149 4.38 -3.83 -2.82
C PHE A 149 5.55 -4.64 -3.39
N PRO A 150 6.13 -5.58 -2.62
CA PRO A 150 7.36 -6.26 -3.04
C PRO A 150 7.18 -7.17 -4.25
N GLU A 151 5.94 -7.55 -4.58
CA GLU A 151 5.62 -8.26 -5.83
C GLU A 151 5.91 -7.42 -7.09
N GLY A 152 5.98 -6.10 -6.96
CA GLY A 152 6.25 -5.17 -8.06
C GLY A 152 5.13 -5.04 -9.10
N THR A 153 4.16 -5.91 -9.12
CA THR A 153 2.99 -5.89 -10.00
C THR A 153 1.82 -6.59 -9.32
N ARG A 154 0.61 -6.24 -9.72
CA ARG A 154 -0.60 -6.89 -9.20
C ARG A 154 -0.66 -8.35 -9.61
N SER A 155 -1.02 -9.23 -8.68
CA SER A 155 -1.30 -10.62 -8.98
C SER A 155 -2.41 -10.74 -10.04
N ARG A 156 -2.23 -11.68 -10.95
CA ARG A 156 -3.24 -11.99 -11.98
C ARG A 156 -4.09 -13.19 -11.63
N THR A 157 -3.57 -14.03 -10.77
CA THR A 157 -4.18 -15.31 -10.37
C THR A 157 -4.83 -15.25 -9.00
N GLY A 158 -4.57 -14.17 -8.23
CA GLY A 158 -4.91 -14.07 -6.84
C GLY A 158 -3.89 -14.73 -5.89
N LYS A 159 -2.94 -15.51 -6.44
CA LYS A 159 -1.83 -16.06 -5.66
C LYS A 159 -0.80 -14.99 -5.34
N LEU A 160 -0.10 -15.16 -4.24
CA LEU A 160 1.05 -14.33 -3.86
C LEU A 160 2.21 -14.55 -4.86
N ASN A 161 2.71 -13.49 -5.47
CA ASN A 161 3.84 -13.55 -6.39
C ASN A 161 5.19 -13.57 -5.65
N LYS A 162 6.29 -13.73 -6.39
CA LYS A 162 7.65 -13.57 -5.86
C LYS A 162 7.85 -12.15 -5.34
N PHE A 163 8.58 -12.03 -4.24
CA PHE A 163 8.96 -10.74 -3.68
C PHE A 163 10.31 -10.27 -4.21
N ALA A 164 10.44 -8.98 -4.43
CA ALA A 164 11.71 -8.32 -4.68
C ALA A 164 12.40 -8.00 -3.34
N ILE A 165 13.69 -8.21 -3.29
CA ILE A 165 14.52 -8.13 -2.07
C ILE A 165 14.64 -6.69 -1.50
N GLY A 166 14.39 -5.65 -2.30
CA GLY A 166 14.80 -4.28 -1.99
C GLY A 166 14.24 -3.69 -0.69
N ALA A 167 12.99 -4.02 -0.31
CA ALA A 167 12.41 -3.56 0.95
C ALA A 167 13.14 -4.17 2.15
N PHE A 168 13.53 -5.41 2.04
CA PHE A 168 14.18 -6.20 3.09
C PHE A 168 15.66 -5.82 3.26
N ASP A 169 16.37 -5.55 2.14
CA ASP A 169 17.71 -4.95 2.17
C ASP A 169 17.72 -3.61 2.92
N LEU A 170 16.70 -2.76 2.65
CA LEU A 170 16.56 -1.48 3.32
C LEU A 170 16.27 -1.67 4.80
N ALA A 171 15.40 -2.62 5.15
CA ALA A 171 14.98 -2.90 6.52
C ALA A 171 16.18 -3.29 7.41
N ILE A 172 16.99 -4.25 6.96
CA ILE A 172 18.18 -4.69 7.68
C ILE A 172 19.23 -3.58 7.75
N LYS A 173 19.47 -2.89 6.62
CA LYS A 173 20.47 -1.80 6.55
C LYS A 173 20.17 -0.67 7.52
N GLU A 174 18.91 -0.24 7.61
CA GLU A 174 18.50 0.88 8.45
C GLU A 174 18.01 0.43 9.83
N LYS A 175 18.02 -0.87 10.11
CA LYS A 175 17.54 -1.48 11.38
C LYS A 175 16.09 -1.08 11.70
N ILE A 176 15.25 -1.04 10.70
CA ILE A 176 13.82 -0.68 10.82
C ILE A 176 12.99 -1.97 10.71
N PRO A 177 12.07 -2.25 11.64
CA PRO A 177 11.23 -3.44 11.57
C PRO A 177 10.34 -3.44 10.32
N VAL A 178 10.10 -4.64 9.78
CA VAL A 178 9.15 -4.85 8.69
C VAL A 178 7.76 -5.05 9.28
N LEU A 179 6.78 -4.31 8.78
CA LEU A 179 5.37 -4.45 9.15
C LEU A 179 4.60 -5.09 7.99
N PRO A 180 4.26 -6.39 8.07
CA PRO A 180 3.50 -7.04 7.02
C PRO A 180 2.03 -6.66 7.09
N ILE A 181 1.43 -6.42 5.92
CA ILE A 181 0.00 -6.16 5.73
C ILE A 181 -0.55 -7.20 4.76
N VAL A 182 -1.65 -7.81 5.12
CA VAL A 182 -2.32 -8.80 4.27
C VAL A 182 -3.62 -8.23 3.77
N LEU A 183 -3.84 -8.36 2.46
CA LEU A 183 -5.07 -7.97 1.78
C LEU A 183 -5.71 -9.18 1.11
N ASP A 184 -7.03 -9.29 1.22
CA ASP A 184 -7.82 -10.20 0.39
C ASP A 184 -9.14 -9.56 -0.03
N GLY A 185 -9.68 -10.00 -1.16
CA GLY A 185 -10.96 -9.51 -1.71
C GLY A 185 -10.86 -8.28 -2.61
N THR A 186 -9.78 -7.50 -2.58
CA THR A 186 -9.65 -6.25 -3.37
C THR A 186 -9.68 -6.47 -4.89
N GLN A 187 -9.28 -7.65 -5.37
CA GLN A 187 -9.36 -8.03 -6.79
C GLN A 187 -10.80 -8.08 -7.31
N LYS A 188 -11.77 -8.24 -6.43
CA LYS A 188 -13.21 -8.23 -6.74
C LYS A 188 -13.80 -6.81 -6.77
N CYS A 189 -13.14 -5.83 -6.15
CA CYS A 189 -13.65 -4.46 -6.05
C CYS A 189 -13.91 -3.81 -7.41
N LEU A 190 -12.95 -3.93 -8.32
CA LEU A 190 -13.03 -3.45 -9.69
C LEU A 190 -12.34 -4.46 -10.60
N PRO A 191 -13.08 -5.31 -11.30
CA PRO A 191 -12.52 -6.33 -12.18
C PRO A 191 -11.65 -5.73 -13.27
N LYS A 192 -10.58 -6.43 -13.63
CA LYS A 192 -9.60 -5.95 -14.61
C LYS A 192 -10.27 -5.65 -15.96
N LYS A 193 -9.97 -4.48 -16.51
CA LYS A 193 -10.57 -3.95 -17.75
C LYS A 193 -12.07 -3.63 -17.65
N SER A 194 -12.65 -3.60 -16.44
CA SER A 194 -14.01 -3.16 -16.20
C SER A 194 -14.03 -1.77 -15.57
N TRP A 195 -15.05 -0.97 -15.87
CA TRP A 195 -15.39 0.25 -15.15
C TRP A 195 -16.56 0.03 -14.18
N ILE A 196 -17.11 -1.18 -14.17
CA ILE A 196 -18.26 -1.58 -13.37
C ILE A 196 -17.75 -2.16 -12.06
N TYR A 197 -18.16 -1.59 -10.95
CA TYR A 197 -17.89 -2.11 -9.61
C TYR A 197 -18.71 -3.36 -9.35
N ASP A 198 -18.09 -4.38 -8.75
CA ASP A 198 -18.80 -5.54 -8.26
C ASP A 198 -19.63 -5.21 -7.03
N ARG A 199 -20.67 -6.00 -6.79
CA ARG A 199 -21.57 -5.89 -5.64
C ARG A 199 -21.12 -6.82 -4.54
N ASP A 200 -21.45 -6.43 -3.31
CA ASP A 200 -21.29 -7.27 -2.11
C ASP A 200 -19.85 -7.79 -1.97
N VAL A 201 -18.87 -6.90 -2.22
CA VAL A 201 -17.46 -7.23 -2.11
C VAL A 201 -17.02 -7.11 -0.66
N PHE A 202 -16.60 -8.23 -0.10
CA PHE A 202 -16.00 -8.29 1.21
C PHE A 202 -14.47 -8.23 1.07
N VAL A 203 -13.86 -7.27 1.74
CA VAL A 203 -12.42 -7.02 1.72
C VAL A 203 -11.87 -7.14 3.14
N LYS A 204 -10.81 -7.91 3.30
CA LYS A 204 -10.07 -8.02 4.55
C LYS A 204 -8.72 -7.32 4.44
N LEU A 205 -8.36 -6.60 5.48
CA LEU A 205 -7.03 -6.07 5.72
C LEU A 205 -6.60 -6.43 7.14
N LYS A 206 -5.46 -7.10 7.28
CA LYS A 206 -4.86 -7.39 8.58
C LYS A 206 -3.44 -6.86 8.62
N VAL A 207 -3.12 -6.21 9.73
CA VAL A 207 -1.75 -5.85 10.06
C VAL A 207 -1.17 -6.98 10.90
N LEU A 208 -0.11 -7.62 10.44
CA LEU A 208 0.57 -8.67 11.21
C LEU A 208 1.56 -8.05 12.19
N ASP A 209 2.08 -8.87 13.09
CA ASP A 209 3.08 -8.41 14.04
C ASP A 209 4.35 -7.94 13.34
N PRO A 210 4.97 -6.84 13.81
CA PRO A 210 6.21 -6.35 13.24
C PRO A 210 7.34 -7.39 13.36
N VAL A 211 8.08 -7.60 12.28
CA VAL A 211 9.26 -8.47 12.28
C VAL A 211 10.49 -7.62 12.57
N PRO A 212 11.14 -7.79 13.74
CA PRO A 212 12.37 -7.09 14.09
C PRO A 212 13.51 -7.44 13.11
N THR A 213 14.40 -6.48 12.88
CA THR A 213 15.53 -6.68 11.95
C THR A 213 16.89 -6.80 12.65
N ASP A 214 16.93 -6.62 13.94
CA ASP A 214 18.15 -6.73 14.77
C ASP A 214 18.70 -8.17 14.88
N GLN A 215 17.84 -9.15 14.63
CA GLN A 215 18.19 -10.58 14.60
C GLN A 215 18.73 -11.07 13.24
N TYR A 216 18.78 -10.20 12.23
CA TYR A 216 19.24 -10.56 10.88
C TYR A 216 20.56 -9.86 10.54
N ASP A 217 21.52 -10.62 10.03
CA ASP A 217 22.75 -10.10 9.48
C ASP A 217 22.54 -9.48 8.09
N LYS A 218 23.52 -8.71 7.61
CA LYS A 218 23.40 -7.94 6.35
C LYS A 218 23.16 -8.80 5.10
N ASP A 219 23.55 -10.04 5.12
CA ASP A 219 23.40 -11.02 4.03
C ASP A 219 22.12 -11.86 4.14
N GLN A 220 21.35 -11.70 5.25
CA GLN A 220 20.13 -12.46 5.51
C GLN A 220 18.84 -11.79 4.98
N SER A 221 18.94 -10.85 4.06
CA SER A 221 17.76 -10.18 3.49
C SER A 221 16.79 -11.15 2.80
N TYR A 222 17.29 -12.23 2.23
CA TYR A 222 16.44 -13.29 1.65
C TYR A 222 15.71 -14.08 2.71
N GLU A 223 16.31 -14.32 3.86
CA GLU A 223 15.69 -15.01 4.98
C GLU A 223 14.55 -14.18 5.56
N LEU A 224 14.81 -12.89 5.84
CA LEU A 224 13.77 -11.94 6.28
C LEU A 224 12.62 -11.84 5.26
N MET A 225 12.95 -11.76 3.97
CA MET A 225 11.96 -11.72 2.90
C MET A 225 11.07 -12.97 2.89
N ASN A 226 11.66 -14.15 3.00
CA ASN A 226 10.94 -15.41 2.98
C ASN A 226 10.07 -15.57 4.23
N ASN A 227 10.56 -15.18 5.40
CA ASN A 227 9.79 -15.18 6.64
C ASN A 227 8.54 -14.29 6.51
N VAL A 228 8.71 -13.04 6.11
CA VAL A 228 7.58 -12.10 5.94
C VAL A 228 6.61 -12.59 4.86
N ARG A 229 7.12 -13.16 3.77
CA ARG A 229 6.29 -13.70 2.71
C ARG A 229 5.48 -14.90 3.19
N GLN A 230 6.10 -15.78 3.99
CA GLN A 230 5.43 -16.94 4.60
C GLN A 230 4.30 -16.51 5.52
N MET A 231 4.52 -15.51 6.40
CA MET A 231 3.48 -14.95 7.27
C MET A 231 2.26 -14.47 6.46
N ILE A 232 2.50 -13.75 5.35
CA ILE A 232 1.42 -13.28 4.47
C ILE A 232 0.70 -14.45 3.80
N ALA A 233 1.44 -15.46 3.32
CA ALA A 233 0.87 -16.64 2.67
C ALA A 233 0.01 -17.47 3.63
N GLU A 234 0.47 -17.67 4.87
CA GLU A 234 -0.27 -18.38 5.92
C GLU A 234 -1.58 -17.68 6.27
N GLN A 235 -1.56 -16.35 6.41
CA GLN A 235 -2.78 -15.60 6.67
C GLN A 235 -3.77 -15.65 5.50
N LEU A 236 -3.28 -15.63 4.25
CA LEU A 236 -4.13 -15.83 3.07
C LEU A 236 -4.71 -17.25 3.01
N SER A 237 -3.90 -18.25 3.35
CA SER A 237 -4.31 -19.67 3.42
C SER A 237 -5.44 -19.86 4.45
N GLU A 238 -5.27 -19.29 5.64
CA GLU A 238 -6.27 -19.30 6.72
C GLU A 238 -7.59 -18.66 6.26
N TRP A 239 -7.54 -17.43 5.73
CA TRP A 239 -8.74 -16.70 5.31
C TRP A 239 -9.51 -17.36 4.18
N ARG A 240 -8.78 -18.01 3.27
CA ARG A 240 -9.39 -18.67 2.09
C ARG A 240 -9.76 -20.12 2.32
N GLY A 241 -9.29 -20.72 3.43
CA GLY A 241 -9.45 -22.17 3.67
C GLY A 241 -8.76 -23.00 2.58
N GLN A 242 -7.63 -22.51 2.02
CA GLN A 242 -6.91 -23.13 0.92
C GLN A 242 -5.48 -23.49 1.34
N PRO A 243 -4.89 -24.58 0.82
CA PRO A 243 -3.50 -24.92 1.10
C PRO A 243 -2.54 -23.85 0.53
N LEU A 244 -1.31 -23.77 1.08
CA LEU A 244 -0.29 -22.82 0.64
C LEU A 244 -0.01 -22.92 -0.87
N SER A 245 -0.06 -24.10 -1.46
CA SER A 245 0.13 -24.30 -2.90
C SER A 245 -0.91 -23.60 -3.79
N GLU A 246 -2.07 -23.28 -3.25
CA GLU A 246 -3.13 -22.56 -3.97
C GLU A 246 -3.09 -21.05 -3.74
N VAL A 247 -2.51 -20.59 -2.64
CA VAL A 247 -2.42 -19.15 -2.32
C VAL A 247 -1.07 -18.54 -2.67
N ASP A 248 -0.03 -19.36 -2.82
CA ASP A 248 1.33 -18.93 -3.06
C ASP A 248 1.92 -19.56 -4.33
N SER A 249 2.48 -18.72 -5.22
CA SER A 249 3.06 -19.16 -6.50
C SER A 249 4.42 -19.88 -6.36
N LEU A 250 5.04 -19.87 -5.19
CA LEU A 250 6.31 -20.60 -4.95
C LEU A 250 6.06 -22.01 -4.38
N HIS A 251 4.86 -22.29 -3.91
CA HIS A 251 4.47 -23.60 -3.39
C HIS A 251 3.61 -24.40 -4.39
N SER A 252 3.43 -23.87 -5.62
CA SER A 252 2.63 -24.48 -6.70
C SER A 252 3.48 -25.37 -7.60
#